data_f473492d4d1a5005bd9e19c7b634fe62
#
_entry.id   f473492d4d1a5005bd9e19c7b634fe62
#
_cell.length_a   1.000
_cell.length_b   1.000
_cell.length_c   1.000
_cell.angle_alpha   90.00
_cell.angle_beta   90.00
_cell.angle_gamma   90.00
#
_symmetry.space_group_name_H-M   'P 1'
#
loop_
_entity.id
_entity.type
_entity.pdbx_description
1 polymer ?
#
loop_
_entity_poly.entity_id
_entity_poly.type
_entity_poly.pdbx_seq_one_letter_code
_entity_poly.pdbx_strand_id
1 'polypeptide(L)'
;MKKKLLALVCALVMIFSLASCGLSTPDTVGKVGDFEVSSGLYLLAQFSAYQQAAQLAGKDQDTTDVKAFLKATITTDADTGDTAVVQDYVADKTLETLRTFAAIDARFAELGGELTAEQTQVADNYAQQLMDQYGSTYTANGIGLETLKAFERIQLKHTLLLTLVYGPDGESPVDDSDLT
;
A
#
# COMPACT_ATOMS: atom_id res chain seq x y z
N MET A 1 -21.52 -11.84 -4.19
CA MET A 1 -20.19 -11.73 -3.56
C MET A 1 -19.84 -10.29 -3.19
N LYS A 2 -20.08 -9.28 -4.04
CA LYS A 2 -19.79 -7.85 -3.77
C LYS A 2 -20.40 -7.31 -2.45
N LYS A 3 -21.65 -7.68 -2.12
CA LYS A 3 -22.31 -7.23 -0.88
C LYS A 3 -21.69 -7.78 0.41
N LYS A 4 -21.07 -8.99 0.36
CA LYS A 4 -20.38 -9.59 1.51
C LYS A 4 -19.00 -8.97 1.73
N LEU A 5 -18.32 -8.56 0.64
CA LEU A 5 -17.03 -7.88 0.70
C LEU A 5 -17.20 -6.46 1.26
N LEU A 6 -18.26 -5.75 0.82
CA LEU A 6 -18.59 -4.41 1.33
C LEU A 6 -18.91 -4.44 2.83
N ALA A 7 -19.63 -5.47 3.31
CA ALA A 7 -19.91 -5.65 4.74
C ALA A 7 -18.62 -5.90 5.55
N LEU A 8 -17.63 -6.61 4.97
CA LEU A 8 -16.35 -6.87 5.63
C LEU A 8 -15.50 -5.59 5.74
N VAL A 9 -15.47 -4.78 4.67
CA VAL A 9 -14.73 -3.50 4.65
C VAL A 9 -15.40 -2.49 5.60
N CYS A 10 -16.73 -2.40 5.61
CA CYS A 10 -17.44 -1.53 6.56
C CYS A 10 -17.30 -2.00 8.01
N ALA A 11 -17.22 -3.32 8.28
CA ALA A 11 -16.96 -3.85 9.60
C ALA A 11 -15.54 -3.51 10.08
N LEU A 12 -14.54 -3.57 9.20
CA LEU A 12 -13.16 -3.17 9.51
C LEU A 12 -13.04 -1.67 9.81
N VAL A 13 -13.69 -0.81 9.02
CA VAL A 13 -13.69 0.64 9.28
C VAL A 13 -14.39 0.97 10.61
N MET A 14 -15.46 0.23 11.00
CA MET A 14 -16.11 0.42 12.29
C MET A 14 -15.28 -0.08 13.47
N ILE A 15 -14.45 -1.11 13.30
CA ILE A 15 -13.53 -1.58 14.36
C ILE A 15 -12.49 -0.51 14.67
N PHE A 16 -11.97 0.20 13.67
CA PHE A 16 -10.99 1.27 13.89
C PHE A 16 -11.58 2.54 14.53
N SER A 17 -12.85 2.85 14.28
CA SER A 17 -13.52 3.98 14.95
C SER A 17 -13.88 3.70 16.41
N LEU A 18 -13.86 2.43 16.86
CA LEU A 18 -14.09 2.03 18.25
C LEU A 18 -12.79 1.89 19.06
N ALA A 19 -11.63 2.01 18.43
CA ALA A 19 -10.32 1.90 19.10
C ALA A 19 -10.04 3.02 20.13
N SER A 20 -10.90 4.04 20.22
CA SER A 20 -10.83 5.01 21.32
C SER A 20 -11.29 4.42 22.66
N CYS A 21 -11.79 3.18 22.68
CA CYS A 21 -12.30 2.49 23.87
C CYS A 21 -11.40 1.36 24.39
N GLY A 22 -10.07 1.44 24.21
CA GLY A 22 -9.14 0.48 24.82
C GLY A 22 -9.09 -0.90 24.14
N LEU A 23 -9.68 -1.05 22.96
CA LEU A 23 -9.46 -2.24 22.12
C LEU A 23 -8.08 -2.13 21.45
N SER A 24 -7.22 -3.10 21.70
CA SER A 24 -5.93 -3.18 21.01
C SER A 24 -6.17 -3.42 19.50
N THR A 25 -5.52 -2.63 18.65
CA THR A 25 -5.48 -2.91 17.21
C THR A 25 -4.79 -4.25 17.00
N PRO A 26 -5.36 -5.20 16.25
CA PRO A 26 -4.69 -6.47 16.00
C PRO A 26 -3.41 -6.25 15.21
N ASP A 27 -2.37 -7.02 15.51
CA ASP A 27 -1.08 -6.90 14.80
C ASP A 27 -1.23 -7.25 13.31
N THR A 28 -2.11 -8.20 12.99
CA THR A 28 -2.39 -8.68 11.63
C THR A 28 -3.87 -8.58 11.32
N VAL A 29 -4.22 -8.06 10.13
CA VAL A 29 -5.61 -7.94 9.66
C VAL A 29 -6.02 -9.07 8.71
N GLY A 30 -5.06 -9.85 8.21
CA GLY A 30 -5.31 -10.97 7.29
C GLY A 30 -4.09 -11.43 6.54
N LYS A 31 -4.32 -12.20 5.47
CA LYS A 31 -3.26 -12.71 4.58
C LYS A 31 -3.65 -12.56 3.12
N VAL A 32 -2.64 -12.42 2.26
CA VAL A 32 -2.76 -12.53 0.80
C VAL A 32 -1.81 -13.65 0.37
N GLY A 33 -2.34 -14.84 0.08
CA GLY A 33 -1.51 -16.04 0.01
C GLY A 33 -0.84 -16.31 1.35
N ASP A 34 0.48 -16.46 1.37
CA ASP A 34 1.29 -16.65 2.58
C ASP A 34 1.75 -15.32 3.21
N PHE A 35 1.57 -14.20 2.52
CA PHE A 35 1.96 -12.88 2.99
C PHE A 35 1.02 -12.39 4.09
N GLU A 36 1.54 -12.17 5.29
CA GLU A 36 0.80 -11.58 6.41
C GLU A 36 0.66 -10.07 6.25
N VAL A 37 -0.58 -9.59 6.29
CA VAL A 37 -0.88 -8.16 6.22
C VAL A 37 -0.99 -7.62 7.63
N SER A 38 0.02 -6.86 8.06
CA SER A 38 -0.05 -6.13 9.32
C SER A 38 -1.09 -5.00 9.24
N SER A 39 -1.64 -4.63 10.40
CA SER A 39 -2.57 -3.49 10.50
C SER A 39 -1.94 -2.21 9.97
N GLY A 40 -0.65 -2.00 10.24
CA GLY A 40 0.07 -0.84 9.75
C GLY A 40 0.18 -0.80 8.21
N LEU A 41 0.56 -1.92 7.56
CA LEU A 41 0.62 -1.98 6.09
C LEU A 41 -0.76 -1.78 5.45
N TYR A 42 -1.81 -2.32 6.07
CA TYR A 42 -3.17 -2.07 5.60
C TYR A 42 -3.53 -0.57 5.67
N LEU A 43 -3.24 0.08 6.81
CA LEU A 43 -3.49 1.52 6.99
C LEU A 43 -2.65 2.37 6.03
N LEU A 44 -1.40 2.00 5.78
CA LEU A 44 -0.54 2.68 4.81
C LEU A 44 -1.09 2.57 3.39
N ALA A 45 -1.50 1.37 2.97
CA ALA A 45 -2.10 1.15 1.66
C ALA A 45 -3.42 1.93 1.51
N GLN A 46 -4.26 1.95 2.55
CA GLN A 46 -5.52 2.70 2.56
C GLN A 46 -5.27 4.21 2.52
N PHE A 47 -4.31 4.71 3.29
CA PHE A 47 -3.90 6.12 3.27
C PHE A 47 -3.41 6.53 1.89
N SER A 48 -2.54 5.73 1.26
CA SER A 48 -2.06 5.98 -0.09
C SER A 48 -3.20 5.99 -1.12
N ALA A 49 -4.12 5.04 -1.05
CA ALA A 49 -5.29 4.98 -1.92
C ALA A 49 -6.22 6.21 -1.76
N TYR A 50 -6.39 6.68 -0.51
CA TYR A 50 -7.15 7.90 -0.23
C TYR A 50 -6.46 9.14 -0.84
N GLN A 51 -5.15 9.27 -0.71
CA GLN A 51 -4.39 10.36 -1.32
C GLN A 51 -4.48 10.35 -2.85
N GLN A 52 -4.45 9.17 -3.47
CA GLN A 52 -4.67 9.04 -4.92
C GLN A 52 -6.08 9.48 -5.31
N ALA A 53 -7.11 9.07 -4.57
CA ALA A 53 -8.47 9.54 -4.81
C ALA A 53 -8.59 11.07 -4.66
N ALA A 54 -7.92 11.66 -3.67
CA ALA A 54 -7.90 13.10 -3.46
C ALA A 54 -7.20 13.86 -4.62
N GLN A 55 -6.19 13.25 -5.24
CA GLN A 55 -5.53 13.82 -6.42
C GLN A 55 -6.43 13.77 -7.68
N LEU A 56 -7.28 12.74 -7.79
CA LEU A 56 -8.25 12.61 -8.88
C LEU A 56 -9.50 13.48 -8.67
N ALA A 57 -9.69 13.98 -7.47
CA ALA A 57 -10.83 14.83 -7.14
C ALA A 57 -10.79 16.17 -7.91
N GLY A 58 -11.95 16.61 -8.38
CA GLY A 58 -12.09 17.95 -8.97
C GLY A 58 -11.82 19.04 -7.93
N LYS A 59 -11.46 20.24 -8.40
CA LYS A 59 -11.12 21.39 -7.54
C LYS A 59 -12.25 21.82 -6.59
N ASP A 60 -13.49 21.48 -6.94
CA ASP A 60 -14.68 21.83 -6.18
C ASP A 60 -15.07 20.78 -5.13
N GLN A 61 -14.30 19.68 -5.03
CA GLN A 61 -14.54 18.63 -4.04
C GLN A 61 -13.71 18.91 -2.77
N ASP A 62 -14.40 19.00 -1.62
CA ASP A 62 -13.74 19.07 -0.32
C ASP A 62 -13.21 17.70 0.09
N THR A 63 -11.90 17.54 -0.01
CA THR A 63 -11.19 16.31 0.38
C THR A 63 -10.85 16.28 1.88
N THR A 64 -11.12 17.36 2.64
CA THR A 64 -10.83 17.46 4.07
C THR A 64 -11.97 16.88 4.92
N ASP A 65 -13.23 16.96 4.45
CA ASP A 65 -14.33 16.21 5.03
C ASP A 65 -14.30 14.77 4.52
N VAL A 66 -13.52 13.92 5.20
CA VAL A 66 -13.31 12.51 4.84
C VAL A 66 -14.63 11.77 4.66
N LYS A 67 -15.62 12.01 5.53
CA LYS A 67 -16.90 11.30 5.48
C LYS A 67 -17.75 11.69 4.27
N ALA A 68 -17.74 12.95 3.90
CA ALA A 68 -18.41 13.45 2.71
C ALA A 68 -17.66 12.99 1.46
N PHE A 69 -16.32 13.11 1.45
CA PHE A 69 -15.48 12.74 0.31
C PHE A 69 -15.56 11.25 -0.02
N LEU A 70 -15.58 10.35 0.96
CA LEU A 70 -15.75 8.91 0.73
C LEU A 70 -17.03 8.54 -0.05
N LYS A 71 -18.05 9.41 -0.01
CA LYS A 71 -19.32 9.22 -0.75
C LYS A 71 -19.35 9.94 -2.09
N ALA A 72 -18.38 10.78 -2.37
CA ALA A 72 -18.26 11.50 -3.63
C ALA A 72 -17.91 10.54 -4.77
N THR A 73 -18.17 11.00 -6.00
CA THR A 73 -17.74 10.33 -7.23
C THR A 73 -16.55 11.08 -7.81
N ILE A 74 -15.51 10.35 -8.20
CA ILE A 74 -14.31 10.86 -8.88
C ILE A 74 -14.21 10.27 -10.28
N THR A 75 -13.58 10.99 -11.20
CA THR A 75 -13.20 10.48 -12.52
C THR A 75 -11.88 9.72 -12.36
N THR A 76 -11.89 8.43 -12.65
CA THR A 76 -10.71 7.54 -12.50
C THR A 76 -9.85 7.48 -13.75
N ASP A 77 -10.44 7.79 -14.89
CA ASP A 77 -9.76 7.88 -16.19
C ASP A 77 -10.36 9.04 -16.97
N ALA A 78 -9.52 10.02 -17.31
CA ALA A 78 -9.96 11.22 -18.03
C ALA A 78 -10.22 10.97 -19.52
N ASP A 79 -9.58 9.94 -20.09
CA ASP A 79 -9.69 9.62 -21.52
C ASP A 79 -10.98 8.82 -21.82
N THR A 80 -11.31 7.87 -20.94
CA THR A 80 -12.51 7.05 -21.05
C THR A 80 -13.73 7.67 -20.35
N GLY A 81 -13.50 8.59 -19.41
CA GLY A 81 -14.55 9.18 -18.58
C GLY A 81 -15.04 8.23 -17.48
N ASP A 82 -14.31 7.17 -17.18
CA ASP A 82 -14.66 6.24 -16.12
C ASP A 82 -14.72 6.92 -14.75
N THR A 83 -15.68 6.52 -13.95
CA THR A 83 -15.90 7.10 -12.62
C THR A 83 -16.04 6.02 -11.55
N ALA A 84 -15.72 6.36 -10.32
CA ALA A 84 -15.94 5.50 -9.15
C ALA A 84 -16.38 6.31 -7.94
N VAL A 85 -17.11 5.68 -7.03
CA VAL A 85 -17.32 6.24 -5.69
C VAL A 85 -16.01 6.10 -4.91
N VAL A 86 -15.58 7.17 -4.23
CA VAL A 86 -14.27 7.23 -3.56
C VAL A 86 -14.06 6.05 -2.61
N GLN A 87 -15.06 5.68 -1.80
CA GLN A 87 -14.92 4.54 -0.87
C GLN A 87 -14.64 3.22 -1.60
N ASP A 88 -15.25 2.99 -2.76
CA ASP A 88 -15.04 1.77 -3.54
C ASP A 88 -13.66 1.80 -4.22
N TYR A 89 -13.27 2.95 -4.77
CA TYR A 89 -11.92 3.19 -5.30
C TYR A 89 -10.84 2.94 -4.25
N VAL A 90 -10.98 3.53 -3.06
CA VAL A 90 -10.02 3.35 -1.96
C VAL A 90 -9.94 1.89 -1.54
N ALA A 91 -11.07 1.19 -1.43
CA ALA A 91 -11.09 -0.22 -1.06
C ALA A 91 -10.39 -1.09 -2.12
N ASP A 92 -10.70 -0.88 -3.40
CA ASP A 92 -10.11 -1.64 -4.50
C ASP A 92 -8.60 -1.37 -4.62
N LYS A 93 -8.16 -0.11 -4.54
CA LYS A 93 -6.74 0.27 -4.59
C LYS A 93 -5.95 -0.23 -3.38
N THR A 94 -6.54 -0.23 -2.19
CA THR A 94 -5.93 -0.83 -1.00
C THR A 94 -5.65 -2.32 -1.23
N LEU A 95 -6.63 -3.07 -1.73
CA LEU A 95 -6.47 -4.50 -2.01
C LEU A 95 -5.48 -4.77 -3.14
N GLU A 96 -5.47 -3.94 -4.18
CA GLU A 96 -4.50 -4.02 -5.29
C GLU A 96 -3.07 -3.82 -4.75
N THR A 97 -2.84 -2.79 -3.93
CA THR A 97 -1.55 -2.52 -3.31
C THR A 97 -1.07 -3.69 -2.45
N LEU A 98 -1.94 -4.25 -1.61
CA LEU A 98 -1.57 -5.38 -0.75
C LEU A 98 -1.28 -6.66 -1.56
N ARG A 99 -2.01 -6.89 -2.65
CA ARG A 99 -1.70 -8.00 -3.59
C ARG A 99 -0.34 -7.79 -4.26
N THR A 100 -0.01 -6.56 -4.63
CA THR A 100 1.29 -6.21 -5.21
C THR A 100 2.41 -6.47 -4.20
N PHE A 101 2.25 -6.08 -2.94
CA PHE A 101 3.23 -6.38 -1.89
C PHE A 101 3.45 -7.89 -1.71
N ALA A 102 2.36 -8.65 -1.67
CA ALA A 102 2.42 -10.11 -1.56
C ALA A 102 3.11 -10.74 -2.78
N ALA A 103 2.82 -10.26 -3.99
CA ALA A 103 3.42 -10.76 -5.22
C ALA A 103 4.94 -10.46 -5.28
N ILE A 104 5.35 -9.25 -4.87
CA ILE A 104 6.76 -8.86 -4.77
C ILE A 104 7.49 -9.78 -3.79
N ASP A 105 6.93 -9.97 -2.58
CA ASP A 105 7.55 -10.79 -1.54
C ASP A 105 7.71 -12.26 -1.98
N ALA A 106 6.63 -12.83 -2.52
CA ALA A 106 6.62 -14.20 -3.01
C ALA A 106 7.59 -14.41 -4.18
N ARG A 107 7.58 -13.51 -5.18
CA ARG A 107 8.44 -13.64 -6.36
C ARG A 107 9.91 -13.42 -6.01
N PHE A 108 10.21 -12.49 -5.10
CA PHE A 108 11.56 -12.28 -4.62
C PHE A 108 12.13 -13.53 -3.94
N ALA A 109 11.35 -14.17 -3.07
CA ALA A 109 11.73 -15.41 -2.40
C ALA A 109 11.85 -16.59 -3.40
N GLU A 110 10.93 -16.70 -4.37
CA GLU A 110 10.94 -17.75 -5.42
C GLU A 110 12.23 -17.71 -6.26
N LEU A 111 12.74 -16.49 -6.56
CA LEU A 111 13.99 -16.29 -7.27
C LEU A 111 15.24 -16.39 -6.35
N GLY A 112 15.09 -16.85 -5.11
CA GLY A 112 16.19 -17.00 -4.15
C GLY A 112 16.71 -15.65 -3.63
N GLY A 113 15.92 -14.57 -3.78
CA GLY A 113 16.29 -13.26 -3.28
C GLY A 113 16.23 -13.20 -1.75
N GLU A 114 17.27 -12.64 -1.15
CA GLU A 114 17.33 -12.33 0.28
C GLU A 114 17.93 -10.93 0.45
N LEU A 115 17.34 -10.12 1.35
CA LEU A 115 17.92 -8.84 1.71
C LEU A 115 19.12 -9.06 2.63
N THR A 116 20.28 -8.52 2.26
CA THR A 116 21.42 -8.49 3.15
C THR A 116 21.16 -7.58 4.36
N ALA A 117 21.98 -7.72 5.42
CA ALA A 117 21.90 -6.84 6.58
C ALA A 117 22.12 -5.36 6.21
N GLU A 118 23.04 -5.09 5.26
CA GLU A 118 23.28 -3.74 4.76
C GLU A 118 22.09 -3.17 4.00
N GLN A 119 21.47 -3.95 3.09
CA GLN A 119 20.28 -3.57 2.37
C GLN A 119 19.08 -3.31 3.30
N THR A 120 18.92 -4.17 4.30
CA THR A 120 17.89 -3.98 5.34
C THR A 120 18.12 -2.68 6.09
N GLN A 121 19.37 -2.37 6.48
CA GLN A 121 19.70 -1.13 7.17
C GLN A 121 19.44 0.11 6.30
N VAL A 122 19.73 0.04 5.00
CA VAL A 122 19.43 1.14 4.04
C VAL A 122 17.92 1.41 4.01
N ALA A 123 17.09 0.38 3.85
CA ALA A 123 15.64 0.53 3.87
C ALA A 123 15.11 1.09 5.20
N ASP A 124 15.65 0.60 6.32
CA ASP A 124 15.27 1.08 7.66
C ASP A 124 15.66 2.55 7.90
N ASN A 125 16.83 2.97 7.41
CA ASN A 125 17.26 4.36 7.49
C ASN A 125 16.36 5.27 6.65
N TYR A 126 15.91 4.82 5.47
CA TYR A 126 14.99 5.58 4.64
C TYR A 126 13.61 5.71 5.32
N ALA A 127 13.10 4.64 5.91
CA ALA A 127 11.89 4.67 6.71
C ALA A 127 11.99 5.65 7.89
N GLN A 128 13.16 5.74 8.55
CA GLN A 128 13.40 6.71 9.61
C GLN A 128 13.35 8.16 9.08
N GLN A 129 13.95 8.43 7.92
CA GLN A 129 13.90 9.76 7.30
C GLN A 129 12.47 10.17 6.96
N LEU A 130 11.65 9.25 6.43
CA LEU A 130 10.23 9.49 6.17
C LEU A 130 9.48 9.80 7.46
N MET A 131 9.76 9.06 8.54
CA MET A 131 9.16 9.31 9.85
C MET A 131 9.59 10.66 10.43
N ASP A 132 10.85 11.06 10.28
CA ASP A 132 11.36 12.33 10.75
C ASP A 132 10.73 13.52 9.98
N GLN A 133 10.47 13.33 8.69
CA GLN A 133 9.91 14.37 7.82
C GLN A 133 8.38 14.47 7.92
N TYR A 134 7.68 13.35 7.97
CA TYR A 134 6.22 13.27 7.85
C TYR A 134 5.54 12.55 9.02
N GLY A 135 6.25 12.31 10.11
CA GLY A 135 5.80 11.47 11.22
C GLY A 135 4.49 11.89 11.85
N SER A 136 4.21 13.19 11.93
CA SER A 136 2.91 13.70 12.43
C SER A 136 1.74 13.23 11.56
N THR A 137 1.92 13.23 10.24
CA THR A 137 0.90 12.77 9.30
C THR A 137 0.73 11.24 9.39
N TYR A 138 1.82 10.49 9.43
CA TYR A 138 1.76 9.03 9.53
C TYR A 138 1.13 8.58 10.83
N THR A 139 1.57 9.11 11.97
CA THR A 139 1.04 8.72 13.29
C THR A 139 -0.43 9.10 13.48
N ALA A 140 -0.87 10.24 12.92
CA ALA A 140 -2.28 10.62 12.92
C ALA A 140 -3.17 9.62 12.15
N ASN A 141 -2.59 8.87 11.22
CA ASN A 141 -3.26 7.82 10.45
C ASN A 141 -2.95 6.39 10.95
N GLY A 142 -2.36 6.26 12.14
CA GLY A 142 -2.05 4.96 12.75
C GLY A 142 -0.86 4.23 12.12
N ILE A 143 -0.03 4.93 11.34
CA ILE A 143 1.13 4.39 10.63
C ILE A 143 2.38 4.68 11.47
N GLY A 144 3.00 3.62 12.01
CA GLY A 144 4.21 3.71 12.83
C GLY A 144 5.49 3.44 12.02
N LEU A 145 6.64 3.67 12.66
CA LEU A 145 7.97 3.46 12.04
C LEU A 145 8.16 2.02 11.54
N GLU A 146 7.74 1.01 12.30
CA GLU A 146 7.90 -0.40 11.89
C GLU A 146 7.08 -0.72 10.62
N THR A 147 5.96 -0.04 10.41
CA THR A 147 5.20 -0.12 9.16
C THR A 147 5.99 0.44 7.98
N LEU A 148 6.61 1.63 8.16
CA LEU A 148 7.44 2.24 7.13
C LEU A 148 8.65 1.38 6.81
N LYS A 149 9.32 0.79 7.80
CA LYS A 149 10.41 -0.17 7.58
C LYS A 149 9.96 -1.39 6.77
N ALA A 150 8.83 -1.99 7.12
CA ALA A 150 8.28 -3.11 6.36
C ALA A 150 7.97 -2.71 4.90
N PHE A 151 7.39 -1.54 4.69
CA PHE A 151 7.11 -0.99 3.38
C PHE A 151 8.39 -0.75 2.56
N GLU A 152 9.39 -0.07 3.13
CA GLU A 152 10.65 0.23 2.43
C GLU A 152 11.44 -1.03 2.07
N ARG A 153 11.39 -2.06 2.91
CA ARG A 153 11.97 -3.37 2.58
C ARG A 153 11.25 -4.04 1.39
N ILE A 154 9.92 -3.90 1.28
CA ILE A 154 9.16 -4.37 0.12
C ILE A 154 9.55 -3.59 -1.15
N GLN A 155 9.69 -2.26 -1.05
CA GLN A 155 10.13 -1.42 -2.18
C GLN A 155 11.54 -1.80 -2.65
N LEU A 156 12.44 -2.08 -1.72
CA LEU A 156 13.78 -2.54 -2.06
C LEU A 156 13.75 -3.92 -2.74
N LYS A 157 12.94 -4.87 -2.23
CA LYS A 157 12.73 -6.16 -2.91
C LYS A 157 12.23 -5.98 -4.34
N HIS A 158 11.26 -5.06 -4.55
CA HIS A 158 10.76 -4.73 -5.88
C HIS A 158 11.86 -4.23 -6.81
N THR A 159 12.72 -3.33 -6.34
CA THR A 159 13.85 -2.85 -7.13
C THR A 159 14.84 -3.97 -7.47
N LEU A 160 15.15 -4.83 -6.51
CA LEU A 160 16.07 -5.95 -6.71
C LEU A 160 15.48 -7.04 -7.63
N LEU A 161 14.15 -7.21 -7.64
CA LEU A 161 13.46 -8.11 -8.57
C LEU A 161 13.79 -7.80 -10.04
N LEU A 162 13.88 -6.53 -10.41
CA LEU A 162 14.25 -6.15 -11.79
C LEU A 162 15.62 -6.72 -12.16
N THR A 163 16.56 -6.68 -11.22
CA THR A 163 17.91 -7.25 -11.46
C THR A 163 17.88 -8.78 -11.48
N LEU A 164 17.08 -9.42 -10.60
CA LEU A 164 16.94 -10.89 -10.58
C LEU A 164 16.24 -11.44 -11.82
N VAL A 165 15.38 -10.65 -12.46
CA VAL A 165 14.66 -11.08 -13.67
C VAL A 165 15.43 -10.66 -14.93
N TYR A 166 15.83 -9.41 -15.04
CA TYR A 166 16.32 -8.80 -16.28
C TYR A 166 17.84 -8.47 -16.27
N GLY A 167 18.51 -8.62 -15.13
CA GLY A 167 19.95 -8.42 -15.03
C GLY A 167 20.76 -9.44 -15.82
N PRO A 168 22.08 -9.25 -15.97
CA PRO A 168 22.95 -10.12 -16.79
C PRO A 168 22.90 -11.61 -16.40
N ASP A 169 22.69 -11.90 -15.11
CA ASP A 169 22.56 -13.26 -14.57
C ASP A 169 21.12 -13.58 -14.18
N GLY A 170 20.15 -12.80 -14.67
CA GLY A 170 18.73 -12.94 -14.32
C GLY A 170 18.05 -14.08 -15.07
N GLU A 171 16.77 -14.31 -14.68
CA GLU A 171 15.92 -15.37 -15.29
C GLU A 171 15.66 -15.10 -16.79
N SER A 172 15.56 -13.83 -17.20
CA SER A 172 15.29 -13.38 -18.58
C SER A 172 16.16 -12.16 -18.89
N PRO A 173 17.49 -12.33 -19.03
CA PRO A 173 18.40 -11.22 -19.24
C PRO A 173 18.00 -10.40 -20.48
N VAL A 174 18.05 -9.09 -20.34
CA VAL A 174 17.83 -8.14 -21.45
C VAL A 174 19.20 -7.66 -21.94
N ASP A 175 19.44 -7.77 -23.24
CA ASP A 175 20.68 -7.28 -23.85
C ASP A 175 20.59 -5.75 -24.00
N ASP A 176 21.72 -5.05 -23.81
CA ASP A 176 21.80 -3.58 -24.00
C ASP A 176 21.33 -3.15 -25.39
N SER A 177 21.42 -4.04 -26.38
CA SER A 177 20.94 -3.81 -27.75
C SER A 177 19.40 -3.77 -27.84
N ASP A 178 18.69 -4.33 -26.89
CA ASP A 178 17.22 -4.36 -26.86
C ASP A 178 16.61 -3.10 -26.19
N LEU A 179 17.47 -2.26 -25.61
CA LEU A 179 17.09 -1.03 -24.91
C LEU A 179 17.19 0.23 -25.80
N THR A 180 17.56 0.07 -27.07
CA THR A 180 17.66 1.13 -28.10
C THR A 180 16.56 0.93 -29.15
#